data_10350c09b891c58cc8fd6d90ec5a2692
#
_entry.id   10350c09b891c58cc8fd6d90ec5a2692
#
_cell.length_a   1.000
_cell.length_b   1.000
_cell.length_c   1.000
_cell.angle_alpha   90.00
_cell.angle_beta   90.00
_cell.angle_gamma   90.00
#
_symmetry.space_group_name_H-M   'P 1'
#
loop_
_entity.id
_entity.type
_entity.pdbx_description
1 polymer ?
#
loop_
_entity_poly.entity_id
_entity_poly.type
_entity_poly.pdbx_seq_one_letter_code
_entity_poly.pdbx_strand_id
1 'polypeptide(L)'
;LAIIGAIHACAREAARYESRMKIAPTPARLAGIAALLLATTSASASPPTTAVDLAQNDGVAWSITEDLTTEIGPRMAGTEAEAAARRWAVARLQAMGFANVREEQFDMPVWVRGEEQAWLTSPFLSQKLAIAALGNSASTGAKGIEGDVAYFDSFDALAAAADSQVKGKIVFIDHKMQPTQDGSGYGYYGRGRFTGPNVAAKKGAAAIVIRSIGTDAHRNPHTGVTNFEAGVKPIPAGAISNPDADQLVRQWKRAGPSGEPLRLKLVLTPQNLGTKHSGNVIAEVPGSDPAASPVIVACHLDSWDLGTGAIDDAAGCGIITAAAKHVMSAGQPRRTIRILWAGAEEVGVFGGKAYFDKHGKEKHAAALESDFGADRVWRVDFKLPDSAKTLADRIAAAVMPFGVVRGKQPANGGADIGALVQAGVPAVDLAQDGTRYFDLHHTPDDTLDKIDPAQLRQNVAVWAATLAILADSSDGELP
;
A
#
# COMPACT_ATOMS: atom_id res chain seq x y z
N LEU A 1 -25.70 -32.44 -30.60
CA LEU A 1 -25.70 -32.56 -32.09
C LEU A 1 -26.22 -31.26 -32.75
N ALA A 2 -25.66 -30.10 -32.45
CA ALA A 2 -26.03 -28.84 -33.11
C ALA A 2 -24.94 -27.74 -33.04
N ILE A 3 -23.65 -28.08 -32.95
CA ILE A 3 -22.52 -27.08 -32.89
C ILE A 3 -21.39 -27.43 -33.88
N ILE A 4 -21.54 -28.40 -34.79
CA ILE A 4 -20.51 -28.77 -35.79
C ILE A 4 -20.84 -28.23 -37.20
N GLY A 5 -21.93 -27.50 -37.38
CA GLY A 5 -22.38 -27.01 -38.70
C GLY A 5 -21.90 -25.63 -39.15
N ALA A 6 -21.22 -24.82 -38.28
CA ALA A 6 -20.94 -23.41 -38.58
C ALA A 6 -19.48 -23.10 -39.01
N ILE A 7 -18.58 -24.07 -39.03
CA ILE A 7 -17.14 -23.83 -39.35
C ILE A 7 -16.77 -24.12 -40.80
N HIS A 8 -17.66 -24.72 -41.60
CA HIS A 8 -17.38 -25.09 -43.01
C HIS A 8 -17.94 -24.12 -44.06
N ALA A 9 -18.61 -23.04 -43.66
CA ALA A 9 -19.14 -22.04 -44.60
C ALA A 9 -18.23 -20.85 -44.89
N CYS A 10 -17.26 -20.57 -44.04
CA CYS A 10 -16.39 -19.38 -44.15
C CYS A 10 -15.09 -19.62 -44.95
N ALA A 11 -14.78 -20.86 -45.32
CA ALA A 11 -13.55 -21.20 -46.05
C ALA A 11 -13.72 -21.26 -47.58
N ARG A 12 -14.89 -21.01 -48.13
CA ARG A 12 -15.15 -21.09 -49.59
C ARG A 12 -15.30 -19.75 -50.29
N GLU A 13 -15.29 -18.65 -49.62
CA GLU A 13 -15.44 -17.30 -50.20
C GLU A 13 -14.13 -16.55 -50.41
N ALA A 14 -13.04 -16.96 -49.81
CA ALA A 14 -11.70 -16.36 -49.95
C ALA A 14 -10.93 -16.84 -51.23
N ALA A 15 -11.41 -17.86 -51.94
CA ALA A 15 -10.73 -18.45 -53.07
C ALA A 15 -11.23 -17.97 -54.47
N ARG A 16 -12.09 -16.98 -54.54
CA ARG A 16 -12.67 -16.47 -55.80
C ARG A 16 -12.26 -15.05 -56.21
N TYR A 17 -11.32 -14.42 -55.55
CA TYR A 17 -10.93 -13.01 -55.83
C TYR A 17 -9.57 -12.87 -56.53
N GLU A 18 -8.82 -13.95 -56.83
CA GLU A 18 -7.47 -13.89 -57.44
C GLU A 18 -7.39 -14.28 -58.93
N SER A 19 -8.46 -14.28 -59.68
CA SER A 19 -8.39 -14.63 -61.08
C SER A 19 -9.12 -13.66 -61.99
N ARG A 20 -8.68 -12.40 -62.07
CA ARG A 20 -8.92 -11.50 -63.23
C ARG A 20 -8.07 -10.25 -63.12
N MET A 21 -6.89 -10.23 -63.72
CA MET A 21 -6.34 -9.13 -64.55
C MET A 21 -4.97 -9.50 -65.07
N LYS A 22 -4.98 -10.13 -66.23
CA LYS A 22 -3.80 -10.22 -67.09
C LYS A 22 -3.90 -9.04 -68.05
N ILE A 23 -2.97 -8.08 -68.01
CA ILE A 23 -2.73 -7.09 -69.08
C ILE A 23 -1.32 -7.31 -69.58
N ALA A 24 -1.20 -7.55 -70.88
CA ALA A 24 0.03 -7.84 -71.61
C ALA A 24 0.85 -6.52 -71.84
N PRO A 25 2.19 -6.61 -72.02
CA PRO A 25 3.03 -5.43 -72.25
C PRO A 25 3.18 -5.12 -73.74
N THR A 26 3.08 -3.85 -74.08
CA THR A 26 3.57 -3.34 -75.39
C THR A 26 4.88 -2.55 -75.13
N PRO A 27 5.90 -2.68 -76.02
CA PRO A 27 7.18 -2.02 -75.83
C PRO A 27 7.20 -0.64 -76.51
N ALA A 28 7.59 0.38 -75.76
CA ALA A 28 8.03 1.67 -76.34
C ALA A 28 9.43 2.00 -75.85
N ARG A 29 10.33 2.13 -76.80
CA ARG A 29 11.69 2.66 -76.61
C ARG A 29 11.61 4.14 -76.26
N LEU A 30 12.41 4.58 -75.29
CA LEU A 30 12.97 5.96 -75.29
C LEU A 30 14.21 6.02 -74.39
N ALA A 31 15.15 6.77 -74.95
CA ALA A 31 16.53 6.91 -74.51
C ALA A 31 16.69 7.75 -73.20
N GLY A 32 17.71 7.40 -72.53
CA GLY A 32 18.61 8.06 -71.59
C GLY A 32 18.32 9.45 -71.05
N ILE A 33 18.35 9.54 -69.73
CA ILE A 33 19.09 10.57 -68.97
C ILE A 33 19.35 9.89 -67.58
N ALA A 34 20.63 9.57 -67.32
CA ALA A 34 21.06 9.13 -65.99
C ALA A 34 21.17 10.34 -65.09
N ALA A 35 20.14 10.64 -64.34
CA ALA A 35 20.22 11.53 -63.21
C ALA A 35 20.54 10.70 -61.97
N LEU A 36 21.76 10.82 -61.48
CA LEU A 36 22.25 10.23 -60.24
C LEU A 36 21.57 10.97 -59.08
N LEU A 37 20.41 10.50 -58.68
CA LEU A 37 19.77 10.89 -57.42
C LEU A 37 20.49 10.18 -56.26
N LEU A 38 21.43 10.86 -55.63
CA LEU A 38 21.88 10.55 -54.28
C LEU A 38 20.68 10.68 -53.37
N ALA A 39 19.98 9.57 -53.15
CA ALA A 39 19.02 9.45 -52.01
C ALA A 39 19.84 9.49 -50.72
N THR A 40 19.94 10.63 -50.11
CA THR A 40 20.32 10.76 -48.71
C THR A 40 19.20 10.10 -47.91
N THR A 41 19.37 8.82 -47.56
CA THR A 41 18.56 8.20 -46.54
C THR A 41 18.86 8.91 -45.23
N SER A 42 18.05 9.93 -44.89
CA SER A 42 17.97 10.42 -43.55
C SER A 42 17.53 9.26 -42.69
N ALA A 43 18.46 8.62 -41.99
CA ALA A 43 18.12 7.70 -40.93
C ALA A 43 17.31 8.52 -39.94
N SER A 44 15.97 8.37 -39.95
CA SER A 44 15.12 8.87 -38.91
C SER A 44 15.60 8.21 -37.62
N ALA A 45 16.29 8.96 -36.79
CA ALA A 45 16.59 8.48 -35.43
C ALA A 45 15.24 8.11 -34.79
N SER A 46 15.16 6.90 -34.27
CA SER A 46 13.99 6.50 -33.47
C SER A 46 13.78 7.56 -32.38
N PRO A 47 12.53 7.96 -32.10
CA PRO A 47 12.27 8.87 -30.99
C PRO A 47 12.91 8.30 -29.70
N PRO A 48 13.46 9.16 -28.84
CA PRO A 48 14.07 8.70 -27.60
C PRO A 48 13.05 7.91 -26.77
N THR A 49 13.47 6.75 -26.25
CA THR A 49 12.64 5.91 -25.37
C THR A 49 12.30 6.68 -24.10
N THR A 50 11.02 6.81 -23.80
CA THR A 50 10.57 7.53 -22.59
C THR A 50 10.55 6.61 -21.37
N ALA A 51 10.50 7.19 -20.18
CA ALA A 51 10.31 6.41 -18.93
C ALA A 51 9.02 5.57 -18.98
N VAL A 52 7.97 6.09 -19.61
CA VAL A 52 6.68 5.40 -19.78
C VAL A 52 6.82 4.18 -20.70
N ASP A 53 7.56 4.33 -21.82
CA ASP A 53 7.80 3.21 -22.73
C ASP A 53 8.55 2.05 -22.05
N LEU A 54 9.52 2.38 -21.20
CA LEU A 54 10.24 1.39 -20.38
C LEU A 54 9.31 0.73 -19.35
N ALA A 55 8.46 1.50 -18.71
CA ALA A 55 7.56 1.04 -17.67
C ALA A 55 6.45 0.10 -18.17
N GLN A 56 6.04 0.18 -19.44
CA GLN A 56 5.02 -0.72 -20.02
C GLN A 56 5.42 -2.20 -20.00
N ASN A 57 6.73 -2.49 -19.98
CA ASN A 57 7.27 -3.84 -19.92
C ASN A 57 8.05 -4.08 -18.61
N ASP A 58 7.69 -3.38 -17.54
CA ASP A 58 8.38 -3.46 -16.27
C ASP A 58 8.35 -4.86 -15.66
N GLY A 59 9.48 -5.29 -15.15
CA GLY A 59 9.66 -6.46 -14.31
C GLY A 59 10.36 -6.13 -12.99
N VAL A 60 10.77 -4.88 -12.79
CA VAL A 60 11.53 -4.44 -11.60
C VAL A 60 10.64 -4.42 -10.36
N ALA A 61 9.43 -3.86 -10.48
CA ALA A 61 8.49 -3.81 -9.37
C ALA A 61 8.11 -5.21 -8.89
N TRP A 62 7.81 -6.12 -9.83
CA TRP A 62 7.53 -7.51 -9.49
C TRP A 62 8.71 -8.17 -8.79
N SER A 63 9.94 -8.03 -9.34
CA SER A 63 11.14 -8.64 -8.75
C SER A 63 11.42 -8.14 -7.34
N ILE A 64 11.24 -6.85 -7.06
CA ILE A 64 11.41 -6.30 -5.70
C ILE A 64 10.34 -6.88 -4.76
N THR A 65 9.09 -6.92 -5.18
CA THR A 65 7.98 -7.45 -4.38
C THR A 65 8.16 -8.94 -4.09
N GLU A 66 8.52 -9.73 -5.12
CA GLU A 66 8.77 -11.16 -5.01
C GLU A 66 9.95 -11.45 -4.08
N ASP A 67 11.08 -10.75 -4.24
CA ASP A 67 12.28 -10.95 -3.43
C ASP A 67 12.01 -10.61 -1.95
N LEU A 68 11.36 -9.47 -1.66
CA LEU A 68 11.02 -9.10 -0.28
C LEU A 68 10.07 -10.09 0.39
N THR A 69 9.07 -10.57 -0.33
CA THR A 69 8.06 -11.50 0.22
C THR A 69 8.55 -12.94 0.30
N THR A 70 9.55 -13.33 -0.52
CA THR A 70 10.05 -14.71 -0.63
C THR A 70 11.34 -14.92 0.16
N GLU A 71 12.31 -13.97 0.07
CA GLU A 71 13.61 -14.11 0.72
C GLU A 71 13.61 -13.60 2.17
N ILE A 72 12.79 -12.59 2.46
CA ILE A 72 12.67 -11.97 3.79
C ILE A 72 11.36 -12.41 4.47
N GLY A 73 10.22 -12.23 3.79
CA GLY A 73 8.89 -12.53 4.33
C GLY A 73 8.40 -11.47 5.32
N PRO A 74 7.67 -11.91 6.40
CA PRO A 74 7.19 -11.01 7.46
C PRO A 74 8.36 -10.26 8.12
N ARG A 75 8.30 -8.93 8.11
CA ARG A 75 9.44 -8.07 8.50
C ARG A 75 9.04 -6.97 9.46
N MET A 76 8.43 -7.37 10.57
CA MET A 76 7.93 -6.46 11.59
C MET A 76 9.05 -5.56 12.15
N ALA A 77 8.73 -4.28 12.30
CA ALA A 77 9.68 -3.23 12.69
C ALA A 77 10.49 -3.56 13.97
N GLY A 78 11.78 -3.28 13.93
CA GLY A 78 12.72 -3.53 15.04
C GLY A 78 13.09 -4.98 15.27
N THR A 79 12.69 -5.90 14.38
CA THR A 79 13.09 -7.31 14.40
C THR A 79 14.31 -7.57 13.52
N GLU A 80 14.92 -8.78 13.66
CA GLU A 80 16.01 -9.18 12.77
C GLU A 80 15.57 -9.33 11.32
N ALA A 81 14.32 -9.71 11.06
CA ALA A 81 13.76 -9.80 9.71
C ALA A 81 13.73 -8.41 9.04
N GLU A 82 13.28 -7.38 9.76
CA GLU A 82 13.29 -6.00 9.24
C GLU A 82 14.74 -5.49 9.07
N ALA A 83 15.65 -5.81 9.98
CA ALA A 83 17.06 -5.48 9.82
C ALA A 83 17.69 -6.19 8.61
N ALA A 84 17.31 -7.43 8.31
CA ALA A 84 17.70 -8.14 7.10
C ALA A 84 17.13 -7.46 5.84
N ALA A 85 15.87 -7.01 5.88
CA ALA A 85 15.24 -6.27 4.80
C ALA A 85 15.97 -4.96 4.50
N ARG A 86 16.40 -4.19 5.51
CA ARG A 86 17.19 -2.96 5.31
C ARG A 86 18.51 -3.24 4.63
N ARG A 87 19.26 -4.26 5.10
CA ARG A 87 20.53 -4.68 4.46
C ARG A 87 20.31 -5.11 3.01
N TRP A 88 19.27 -5.89 2.75
CA TRP A 88 18.90 -6.32 1.41
C TRP A 88 18.55 -5.13 0.53
N ALA A 89 17.72 -4.19 1.01
CA ALA A 89 17.30 -2.99 0.30
C ALA A 89 18.53 -2.12 -0.12
N VAL A 90 19.46 -1.88 0.81
CA VAL A 90 20.71 -1.15 0.51
C VAL A 90 21.48 -1.84 -0.62
N ALA A 91 21.72 -3.15 -0.50
CA ALA A 91 22.45 -3.90 -1.52
C ALA A 91 21.71 -3.90 -2.88
N ARG A 92 20.38 -4.06 -2.87
CA ARG A 92 19.56 -4.07 -4.08
C ARG A 92 19.58 -2.74 -4.80
N LEU A 93 19.37 -1.63 -4.09
CA LEU A 93 19.38 -0.29 -4.67
C LEU A 93 20.77 0.10 -5.21
N GLN A 94 21.84 -0.30 -4.52
CA GLN A 94 23.20 -0.13 -5.02
C GLN A 94 23.45 -0.93 -6.33
N ALA A 95 23.04 -2.19 -6.37
CA ALA A 95 23.15 -3.04 -7.56
C ALA A 95 22.36 -2.51 -8.75
N MET A 96 21.25 -1.81 -8.49
CA MET A 96 20.45 -1.15 -9.53
C MET A 96 21.06 0.18 -10.02
N GLY A 97 22.16 0.64 -9.42
CA GLY A 97 22.89 1.84 -9.83
C GLY A 97 22.34 3.15 -9.30
N PHE A 98 21.50 3.13 -8.27
CA PHE A 98 21.11 4.35 -7.57
C PHE A 98 22.29 4.97 -6.82
N ALA A 99 22.31 6.30 -6.72
CA ALA A 99 23.33 7.03 -5.98
C ALA A 99 22.93 7.25 -4.52
N ASN A 100 23.91 7.61 -3.69
CA ASN A 100 23.72 8.02 -2.29
C ASN A 100 22.90 7.02 -1.45
N VAL A 101 23.01 5.73 -1.77
CA VAL A 101 22.31 4.67 -1.05
C VAL A 101 22.85 4.55 0.36
N ARG A 102 21.97 4.72 1.34
CA ARG A 102 22.34 4.69 2.76
C ARG A 102 21.17 4.28 3.65
N GLU A 103 21.50 3.81 4.85
CA GLU A 103 20.56 3.60 5.95
C GLU A 103 20.67 4.78 6.93
N GLU A 104 19.54 5.28 7.42
CA GLU A 104 19.44 6.27 8.48
C GLU A 104 18.68 5.68 9.65
N GLN A 105 19.42 5.28 10.71
CA GLN A 105 18.88 4.56 11.86
C GLN A 105 18.19 5.50 12.86
N PHE A 106 17.22 4.95 13.58
CA PHE A 106 16.53 5.56 14.71
C PHE A 106 16.11 4.51 15.73
N ASP A 107 15.82 4.95 16.96
CA ASP A 107 15.36 4.11 18.05
C ASP A 107 13.85 4.14 18.16
N MET A 108 13.24 2.97 18.50
CA MET A 108 11.80 2.84 18.69
C MET A 108 11.46 1.75 19.72
N PRO A 109 10.28 1.80 20.38
CA PRO A 109 9.81 0.69 21.18
C PRO A 109 9.40 -0.48 20.28
N VAL A 110 9.72 -1.71 20.67
CA VAL A 110 9.42 -2.92 19.89
C VAL A 110 8.49 -3.83 20.65
N TRP A 111 7.40 -4.17 20.01
CA TRP A 111 6.42 -5.15 20.42
C TRP A 111 6.42 -6.29 19.41
N VAL A 112 6.31 -7.54 19.89
CA VAL A 112 6.23 -8.71 19.03
C VAL A 112 5.07 -9.61 19.49
N ARG A 113 4.50 -10.31 18.54
CA ARG A 113 3.41 -11.26 18.72
C ARG A 113 3.88 -12.49 19.50
N GLY A 114 2.94 -13.17 20.21
CA GLY A 114 3.16 -14.43 20.89
C GLY A 114 2.09 -15.45 20.51
N GLU A 115 1.69 -16.29 21.46
CA GLU A 115 0.56 -17.19 21.26
C GLU A 115 -0.77 -16.43 21.20
N GLU A 116 -1.68 -16.89 20.35
CA GLU A 116 -2.97 -16.25 20.11
C GLU A 116 -4.08 -17.29 20.02
N GLN A 117 -4.97 -17.27 20.98
CA GLN A 117 -6.12 -18.16 21.00
C GLN A 117 -7.32 -17.46 21.63
N ALA A 118 -8.51 -17.70 21.07
CA ALA A 118 -9.77 -17.21 21.60
C ALA A 118 -10.86 -18.26 21.50
N TRP A 119 -11.73 -18.27 22.50
CA TRP A 119 -12.93 -19.12 22.49
C TRP A 119 -14.14 -18.30 22.93
N LEU A 120 -15.24 -18.50 22.20
CA LEU A 120 -16.56 -18.06 22.61
C LEU A 120 -17.21 -19.21 23.37
N THR A 121 -17.54 -18.98 24.64
CA THR A 121 -18.16 -19.96 25.52
C THR A 121 -19.64 -19.63 25.72
N SER A 122 -20.49 -20.61 25.52
CA SER A 122 -21.91 -20.56 25.80
C SER A 122 -22.31 -21.77 26.65
N PRO A 123 -23.52 -21.83 27.24
CA PRO A 123 -23.94 -22.97 28.02
C PRO A 123 -23.87 -24.32 27.30
N PHE A 124 -23.88 -24.30 25.97
CA PHE A 124 -23.95 -25.53 25.15
C PHE A 124 -22.64 -25.85 24.42
N LEU A 125 -21.72 -24.87 24.22
CA LEU A 125 -20.57 -25.08 23.36
C LEU A 125 -19.44 -24.08 23.68
N SER A 126 -18.21 -24.57 23.57
CA SER A 126 -17.01 -23.71 23.45
C SER A 126 -16.53 -23.71 21.99
N GLN A 127 -16.53 -22.58 21.35
CA GLN A 127 -16.15 -22.40 19.93
C GLN A 127 -14.86 -21.61 19.82
N LYS A 128 -13.86 -22.20 19.12
CA LYS A 128 -12.61 -21.51 18.83
C LYS A 128 -12.84 -20.43 17.76
N LEU A 129 -12.34 -19.23 18.03
CA LEU A 129 -12.36 -18.07 17.13
C LEU A 129 -10.97 -17.85 16.53
N ALA A 130 -10.90 -17.33 15.30
CA ALA A 130 -9.67 -16.82 14.70
C ALA A 130 -9.42 -15.41 15.23
N ILE A 131 -8.31 -15.23 15.95
CA ILE A 131 -7.94 -13.95 16.59
C ILE A 131 -6.49 -13.61 16.28
N ALA A 132 -6.19 -12.32 16.16
CA ALA A 132 -4.85 -11.77 16.19
C ALA A 132 -4.76 -10.67 17.26
N ALA A 133 -3.66 -10.64 18.02
CA ALA A 133 -3.39 -9.57 18.96
C ALA A 133 -3.16 -8.26 18.22
N LEU A 134 -3.59 -7.14 18.81
CA LEU A 134 -3.30 -5.82 18.30
C LEU A 134 -1.95 -5.33 18.82
N GLY A 135 -1.22 -4.62 17.97
CA GLY A 135 0.09 -4.05 18.31
C GLY A 135 0.01 -3.17 19.57
N ASN A 136 1.05 -3.18 20.38
CA ASN A 136 1.15 -2.48 21.66
C ASN A 136 0.19 -2.98 22.77
N SER A 137 -0.60 -4.03 22.54
CA SER A 137 -1.46 -4.61 23.56
C SER A 137 -0.66 -5.36 24.65
N ALA A 138 -1.27 -5.51 25.82
CA ALA A 138 -0.68 -6.28 26.92
C ALA A 138 -0.92 -7.78 26.78
N SER A 139 -0.09 -8.58 27.46
CA SER A 139 -0.26 -10.03 27.55
C SER A 139 -1.37 -10.39 28.54
N THR A 140 -2.15 -11.44 28.23
CA THR A 140 -3.04 -12.13 29.18
C THR A 140 -2.27 -13.04 30.14
N GLY A 141 -0.99 -13.28 29.89
CA GLY A 141 -0.25 -14.41 30.42
C GLY A 141 -0.65 -15.75 29.81
N ALA A 142 0.19 -16.78 30.00
CA ALA A 142 0.00 -18.10 29.38
C ALA A 142 -1.31 -18.82 29.81
N LYS A 143 -1.84 -18.52 30.98
CA LYS A 143 -3.13 -19.09 31.45
C LYS A 143 -4.33 -18.44 30.78
N GLY A 144 -4.11 -17.25 30.14
CA GLY A 144 -5.18 -16.47 29.55
C GLY A 144 -6.08 -15.78 30.59
N ILE A 145 -7.12 -15.15 30.08
CA ILE A 145 -8.20 -14.54 30.86
C ILE A 145 -9.55 -15.02 30.31
N GLU A 146 -10.55 -15.06 31.17
CA GLU A 146 -11.92 -15.36 30.79
C GLU A 146 -12.85 -14.35 31.47
N GLY A 147 -13.87 -13.88 30.74
CA GLY A 147 -14.80 -12.89 31.25
C GLY A 147 -16.07 -12.74 30.43
N ASP A 148 -17.04 -12.05 31.02
CA ASP A 148 -18.29 -11.72 30.37
C ASP A 148 -18.06 -10.69 29.26
N VAL A 149 -18.79 -10.82 28.16
CA VAL A 149 -18.74 -9.90 27.03
C VAL A 149 -19.57 -8.65 27.27
N ALA A 150 -18.94 -7.48 27.18
CA ALA A 150 -19.63 -6.19 27.06
C ALA A 150 -19.67 -5.80 25.57
N TYR A 151 -20.82 -5.97 24.94
CA TYR A 151 -21.02 -5.70 23.52
C TYR A 151 -21.32 -4.23 23.24
N PHE A 152 -20.66 -3.68 22.21
CA PHE A 152 -20.92 -2.36 21.64
C PHE A 152 -20.95 -2.45 20.12
N ASP A 153 -21.97 -1.85 19.50
CA ASP A 153 -22.13 -1.85 18.04
C ASP A 153 -21.19 -0.87 17.33
N SER A 154 -20.49 0.00 18.08
CA SER A 154 -19.59 0.99 17.53
C SER A 154 -18.57 1.47 18.59
N PHE A 155 -17.51 2.11 18.14
CA PHE A 155 -16.57 2.82 18.99
C PHE A 155 -17.28 3.93 19.80
N ASP A 156 -18.19 4.68 19.16
CA ASP A 156 -18.89 5.78 19.82
C ASP A 156 -19.81 5.28 20.95
N ALA A 157 -20.43 4.11 20.77
CA ALA A 157 -21.21 3.47 21.84
C ALA A 157 -20.33 3.10 23.04
N LEU A 158 -19.13 2.53 22.84
CA LEU A 158 -18.17 2.30 23.92
C LEU A 158 -17.74 3.60 24.57
N ALA A 159 -17.43 4.63 23.82
CA ALA A 159 -16.98 5.91 24.35
C ALA A 159 -18.03 6.55 25.25
N ALA A 160 -19.31 6.46 24.89
CA ALA A 160 -20.45 6.99 25.65
C ALA A 160 -20.87 6.11 26.85
N ALA A 161 -20.44 4.86 26.93
CA ALA A 161 -20.87 3.90 27.96
C ALA A 161 -20.40 4.32 29.37
N ALA A 162 -21.21 4.04 30.39
CA ALA A 162 -20.78 4.16 31.77
C ALA A 162 -19.72 3.11 32.13
N ASP A 163 -18.76 3.45 32.99
CA ASP A 163 -17.67 2.56 33.37
C ASP A 163 -18.20 1.24 33.98
N SER A 164 -19.32 1.26 34.69
CA SER A 164 -19.98 0.08 35.27
C SER A 164 -20.39 -0.96 34.23
N GLN A 165 -20.63 -0.55 32.98
CA GLN A 165 -20.97 -1.46 31.88
C GLN A 165 -19.74 -2.20 31.33
N VAL A 166 -18.53 -1.65 31.56
CA VAL A 166 -17.25 -2.09 31.00
C VAL A 166 -16.34 -2.75 32.03
N LYS A 167 -16.34 -2.25 33.26
CA LYS A 167 -15.39 -2.63 34.31
C LYS A 167 -15.36 -4.14 34.56
N GLY A 168 -14.16 -4.72 34.46
CA GLY A 168 -13.89 -6.14 34.67
C GLY A 168 -14.36 -7.08 33.56
N LYS A 169 -14.98 -6.56 32.51
CA LYS A 169 -15.48 -7.35 31.36
C LYS A 169 -14.51 -7.37 30.22
N ILE A 170 -14.75 -8.25 29.24
CA ILE A 170 -14.12 -8.23 27.94
C ILE A 170 -15.01 -7.44 27.00
N VAL A 171 -14.55 -6.27 26.57
CA VAL A 171 -15.26 -5.43 25.61
C VAL A 171 -15.24 -6.08 24.24
N PHE A 172 -16.36 -6.07 23.52
CA PHE A 172 -16.41 -6.41 22.09
C PHE A 172 -17.02 -5.24 21.32
N ILE A 173 -16.25 -4.71 20.32
CA ILE A 173 -16.73 -3.70 19.37
C ILE A 173 -17.07 -4.37 18.04
N ASP A 174 -18.34 -4.26 17.64
CA ASP A 174 -18.88 -4.79 16.37
C ASP A 174 -18.98 -3.69 15.30
N HIS A 175 -17.87 -3.11 14.88
CA HIS A 175 -17.84 -1.99 13.96
C HIS A 175 -17.51 -2.49 12.55
N LYS A 176 -18.54 -2.85 11.75
CA LYS A 176 -18.40 -3.51 10.45
C LYS A 176 -18.04 -2.52 9.34
N MET A 177 -16.83 -2.61 8.80
CA MET A 177 -16.35 -1.82 7.67
C MET A 177 -17.02 -2.24 6.36
N GLN A 178 -17.22 -1.27 5.44
CA GLN A 178 -17.73 -1.51 4.10
C GLN A 178 -16.63 -1.19 3.08
N PRO A 179 -16.52 -1.94 1.96
CA PRO A 179 -15.55 -1.66 0.92
C PRO A 179 -15.88 -0.35 0.20
N THR A 180 -14.84 0.44 -0.07
CA THR A 180 -14.91 1.66 -0.89
C THR A 180 -13.68 1.73 -1.78
N GLN A 181 -13.83 2.29 -2.97
CA GLN A 181 -12.72 2.37 -3.93
C GLN A 181 -11.58 3.30 -3.43
N ASP A 182 -11.92 4.31 -2.64
CA ASP A 182 -10.96 5.28 -2.09
C ASP A 182 -10.52 4.98 -0.66
N GLY A 183 -10.95 3.86 -0.06
CA GLY A 183 -10.61 3.51 1.31
C GLY A 183 -11.19 4.43 2.40
N SER A 184 -12.09 5.33 2.05
CA SER A 184 -12.56 6.43 2.94
C SER A 184 -13.19 5.99 4.26
N GLY A 185 -13.63 4.73 4.37
CA GLY A 185 -14.17 4.18 5.61
C GLY A 185 -13.12 3.87 6.69
N TYR A 186 -11.86 3.64 6.30
CA TYR A 186 -10.84 3.09 7.19
C TYR A 186 -10.57 3.96 8.43
N GLY A 187 -10.41 5.26 8.25
CA GLY A 187 -10.16 6.17 9.37
C GLY A 187 -11.30 6.20 10.40
N TYR A 188 -12.55 6.05 9.96
CA TYR A 188 -13.72 6.02 10.84
C TYR A 188 -13.82 4.69 11.60
N TYR A 189 -13.79 3.55 10.90
CA TYR A 189 -13.89 2.23 11.50
C TYR A 189 -12.63 1.88 12.31
N GLY A 190 -11.47 2.33 11.86
CA GLY A 190 -10.17 2.15 12.49
C GLY A 190 -10.09 2.70 13.92
N ARG A 191 -10.94 3.67 14.32
CA ARG A 191 -11.00 4.16 15.70
C ARG A 191 -11.23 3.04 16.73
N GLY A 192 -11.97 1.98 16.35
CA GLY A 192 -12.16 0.80 17.19
C GLY A 192 -10.85 0.11 17.54
N ARG A 193 -9.88 0.10 16.61
CA ARG A 193 -8.53 -0.45 16.79
C ARG A 193 -7.58 0.58 17.40
N PHE A 194 -7.44 1.74 16.77
CA PHE A 194 -6.44 2.74 17.20
C PHE A 194 -6.66 3.26 18.61
N THR A 195 -7.93 3.50 19.00
CA THR A 195 -8.30 4.21 20.23
C THR A 195 -9.18 3.36 21.16
N GLY A 196 -9.91 2.40 20.62
CA GLY A 196 -10.83 1.55 21.40
C GLY A 196 -10.18 0.91 22.63
N PRO A 197 -8.98 0.27 22.51
CA PRO A 197 -8.27 -0.32 23.65
C PRO A 197 -7.92 0.69 24.73
N ASN A 198 -7.54 1.92 24.39
CA ASN A 198 -7.27 3.00 25.34
C ASN A 198 -8.55 3.40 26.11
N VAL A 199 -9.67 3.56 25.40
CA VAL A 199 -10.96 3.91 26.04
C VAL A 199 -11.44 2.77 26.94
N ALA A 200 -11.35 1.52 26.49
CA ALA A 200 -11.71 0.36 27.29
C ALA A 200 -10.84 0.24 28.56
N ALA A 201 -9.53 0.48 28.46
CA ALA A 201 -8.61 0.47 29.59
C ALA A 201 -8.97 1.55 30.62
N LYS A 202 -9.26 2.77 30.18
CA LYS A 202 -9.69 3.89 31.05
C LYS A 202 -10.98 3.57 31.80
N LYS A 203 -11.90 2.81 31.22
CA LYS A 203 -13.16 2.36 31.82
C LYS A 203 -13.01 1.09 32.66
N GLY A 204 -11.77 0.54 32.78
CA GLY A 204 -11.45 -0.63 33.60
C GLY A 204 -11.83 -1.96 33.01
N ALA A 205 -11.88 -2.09 31.69
CA ALA A 205 -12.05 -3.38 31.02
C ALA A 205 -10.90 -4.34 31.36
N ALA A 206 -11.21 -5.65 31.43
CA ALA A 206 -10.19 -6.70 31.57
C ALA A 206 -9.42 -6.93 30.26
N ALA A 207 -10.10 -6.81 29.13
CA ALA A 207 -9.55 -6.87 27.77
C ALA A 207 -10.53 -6.25 26.78
N ILE A 208 -10.08 -6.13 25.54
CA ILE A 208 -10.93 -5.75 24.41
C ILE A 208 -10.70 -6.69 23.22
N VAL A 209 -11.77 -7.06 22.57
CA VAL A 209 -11.79 -7.72 21.27
C VAL A 209 -12.56 -6.83 20.30
N ILE A 210 -12.08 -6.68 19.09
CA ILE A 210 -12.79 -5.95 18.04
C ILE A 210 -13.13 -6.88 16.89
N ARG A 211 -14.18 -6.56 16.14
CA ARG A 211 -14.32 -7.06 14.79
C ARG A 211 -13.13 -6.56 13.97
N SER A 212 -12.52 -7.40 13.17
CA SER A 212 -11.45 -6.99 12.25
C SER A 212 -11.85 -5.79 11.42
N ILE A 213 -10.92 -4.83 11.29
CA ILE A 213 -11.08 -3.67 10.41
C ILE A 213 -10.71 -4.12 9.00
N GLY A 214 -11.64 -4.75 8.33
CA GLY A 214 -11.52 -5.33 7.01
C GLY A 214 -12.87 -5.58 6.39
N THR A 215 -12.89 -5.88 5.10
CA THR A 215 -14.09 -6.00 4.26
C THR A 215 -14.35 -7.42 3.78
N ASP A 216 -13.43 -8.33 4.05
CA ASP A 216 -13.47 -9.74 3.68
C ASP A 216 -14.53 -10.56 4.43
N ALA A 217 -14.79 -11.76 3.91
CA ALA A 217 -15.61 -12.79 4.54
C ALA A 217 -14.80 -14.05 4.92
N HIS A 218 -13.49 -13.93 5.00
CA HIS A 218 -12.56 -15.00 5.36
C HIS A 218 -12.36 -15.07 6.88
N ARG A 219 -11.92 -16.23 7.38
CA ARG A 219 -11.58 -16.38 8.80
C ARG A 219 -10.14 -15.91 9.11
N ASN A 220 -9.73 -14.83 8.45
CA ASN A 220 -8.46 -14.16 8.68
C ASN A 220 -8.68 -12.94 9.57
N PRO A 221 -8.08 -12.86 10.76
CA PRO A 221 -8.15 -11.67 11.57
C PRO A 221 -7.22 -10.60 10.99
N HIS A 222 -7.64 -9.33 11.08
CA HIS A 222 -6.82 -8.17 10.73
C HIS A 222 -6.17 -7.60 11.98
N THR A 223 -4.85 -7.58 12.02
CA THR A 223 -4.10 -6.95 13.11
C THR A 223 -3.97 -5.44 12.90
N GLY A 224 -3.03 -4.82 13.55
CA GLY A 224 -2.64 -3.42 13.41
C GLY A 224 -2.35 -2.77 14.76
N VAL A 225 -1.75 -1.58 14.72
CA VAL A 225 -1.34 -0.85 15.93
C VAL A 225 -2.54 -0.35 16.72
N THR A 226 -2.40 -0.34 18.05
CA THR A 226 -3.27 0.39 18.96
C THR A 226 -2.45 1.37 19.82
N ASN A 227 -3.07 2.49 20.19
CA ASN A 227 -2.41 3.56 20.92
C ASN A 227 -2.99 3.68 22.31
N PHE A 228 -2.11 3.70 23.32
CA PHE A 228 -2.45 4.03 24.70
C PHE A 228 -1.89 5.38 25.07
N GLU A 229 -2.70 6.22 25.69
CA GLU A 229 -2.26 7.53 26.20
C GLU A 229 -1.23 7.37 27.32
N ALA A 230 -0.38 8.36 27.49
CA ALA A 230 0.58 8.38 28.58
C ALA A 230 -0.11 8.20 29.94
N GLY A 231 0.37 7.26 30.74
CA GLY A 231 -0.22 6.90 32.04
C GLY A 231 -1.37 5.90 32.01
N VAL A 232 -1.91 5.54 30.84
CA VAL A 232 -2.88 4.45 30.71
C VAL A 232 -2.13 3.12 30.60
N LYS A 233 -2.43 2.20 31.52
CA LYS A 233 -1.85 0.86 31.50
C LYS A 233 -2.48 0.06 30.34
N PRO A 234 -1.69 -0.42 29.38
CA PRO A 234 -2.21 -1.30 28.32
C PRO A 234 -2.95 -2.50 28.84
N ILE A 235 -4.02 -2.89 28.16
CA ILE A 235 -4.78 -4.10 28.39
C ILE A 235 -4.61 -5.06 27.21
N PRO A 236 -4.90 -6.38 27.38
CA PRO A 236 -4.96 -7.33 26.26
C PRO A 236 -5.99 -6.86 25.24
N ALA A 237 -5.59 -6.84 23.97
CA ALA A 237 -6.43 -6.41 22.84
C ALA A 237 -6.20 -7.32 21.65
N GLY A 238 -7.27 -7.72 20.97
CA GLY A 238 -7.22 -8.54 19.76
C GLY A 238 -8.37 -8.25 18.81
N ALA A 239 -8.17 -8.60 17.53
CA ALA A 239 -9.20 -8.57 16.51
C ALA A 239 -9.60 -10.00 16.14
N ILE A 240 -10.89 -10.31 16.08
CA ILE A 240 -11.41 -11.57 15.55
C ILE A 240 -11.84 -11.42 14.11
N SER A 241 -11.77 -12.51 13.36
CA SER A 241 -12.20 -12.53 11.96
C SER A 241 -13.65 -12.05 11.79
N ASN A 242 -13.98 -11.48 10.63
CA ASN A 242 -15.33 -11.01 10.32
C ASN A 242 -16.40 -12.10 10.44
N PRO A 243 -16.20 -13.35 9.93
CA PRO A 243 -17.16 -14.45 10.14
C PRO A 243 -17.34 -14.84 11.61
N ASP A 244 -16.28 -14.84 12.42
CA ASP A 244 -16.36 -15.18 13.84
C ASP A 244 -17.03 -14.04 14.64
N ALA A 245 -16.82 -12.78 14.26
CA ALA A 245 -17.56 -11.65 14.80
C ALA A 245 -19.06 -11.76 14.49
N ASP A 246 -19.43 -12.08 13.25
CA ASP A 246 -20.84 -12.33 12.89
C ASP A 246 -21.45 -13.48 13.72
N GLN A 247 -20.68 -14.52 14.01
CA GLN A 247 -21.12 -15.63 14.86
C GLN A 247 -21.34 -15.17 16.32
N LEU A 248 -20.41 -14.40 16.87
CA LEU A 248 -20.54 -13.83 18.23
C LEU A 248 -21.80 -12.96 18.33
N VAL A 249 -22.02 -12.07 17.35
CA VAL A 249 -23.19 -11.19 17.30
C VAL A 249 -24.50 -11.99 17.23
N ARG A 250 -24.54 -13.07 16.43
CA ARG A 250 -25.73 -13.95 16.39
C ARG A 250 -26.02 -14.59 17.73
N GLN A 251 -25.00 -15.05 18.44
CA GLN A 251 -25.17 -15.63 19.79
C GLN A 251 -25.59 -14.58 20.82
N TRP A 252 -24.97 -13.39 20.78
CA TRP A 252 -25.34 -12.28 21.65
C TRP A 252 -26.81 -11.87 21.47
N LYS A 253 -27.29 -11.74 20.23
CA LYS A 253 -28.69 -11.43 19.93
C LYS A 253 -29.66 -12.52 20.41
N ARG A 254 -29.27 -13.79 20.36
CA ARG A 254 -30.10 -14.89 20.83
C ARG A 254 -30.18 -14.99 22.36
N ALA A 255 -29.08 -14.67 23.05
CA ALA A 255 -29.06 -14.64 24.51
C ALA A 255 -30.04 -13.55 25.04
N GLY A 256 -30.15 -12.42 24.34
CA GLY A 256 -31.04 -11.33 24.73
C GLY A 256 -30.64 -10.66 26.03
N PRO A 257 -31.38 -9.64 26.47
CA PRO A 257 -31.04 -8.85 27.67
C PRO A 257 -31.16 -9.64 28.99
N SER A 258 -31.96 -10.68 29.02
CA SER A 258 -32.23 -11.53 30.23
C SER A 258 -31.53 -12.90 30.19
N GLY A 259 -30.76 -13.19 29.11
CA GLY A 259 -30.01 -14.43 29.01
C GLY A 259 -28.71 -14.41 29.81
N GLU A 260 -28.11 -15.62 29.94
CA GLU A 260 -26.77 -15.70 30.50
C GLU A 260 -25.78 -14.91 29.59
N PRO A 261 -24.85 -14.12 30.20
CA PRO A 261 -23.89 -13.40 29.44
C PRO A 261 -23.00 -14.33 28.61
N LEU A 262 -22.71 -13.94 27.36
CA LEU A 262 -21.68 -14.61 26.60
C LEU A 262 -20.32 -14.40 27.27
N ARG A 263 -19.46 -15.40 27.20
CA ARG A 263 -18.11 -15.36 27.75
C ARG A 263 -17.08 -15.55 26.65
N LEU A 264 -15.98 -14.84 26.78
CA LEU A 264 -14.78 -15.02 25.96
C LEU A 264 -13.65 -15.51 26.85
N LYS A 265 -12.88 -16.48 26.37
CA LYS A 265 -11.57 -16.84 26.89
C LYS A 265 -10.52 -16.43 25.88
N LEU A 266 -9.49 -15.72 26.33
CA LEU A 266 -8.41 -15.19 25.50
C LEU A 266 -7.06 -15.66 26.04
N VAL A 267 -6.18 -16.12 25.17
CA VAL A 267 -4.74 -16.31 25.40
C VAL A 267 -4.03 -15.49 24.36
N LEU A 268 -3.48 -14.37 24.77
CA LEU A 268 -2.69 -13.46 23.94
C LEU A 268 -1.40 -13.18 24.71
N THR A 269 -0.25 -13.60 24.18
CA THR A 269 1.04 -13.50 24.89
C THR A 269 2.09 -12.67 24.16
N PRO A 270 1.73 -11.46 23.67
CA PRO A 270 2.72 -10.60 23.06
C PRO A 270 3.79 -10.18 24.07
N GLN A 271 4.94 -9.75 23.54
CA GLN A 271 6.07 -9.30 24.33
C GLN A 271 6.50 -7.91 23.93
N ASN A 272 6.84 -7.08 24.92
CA ASN A 272 7.52 -5.82 24.69
C ASN A 272 9.03 -6.06 24.88
N LEU A 273 9.81 -5.84 23.80
CA LEU A 273 11.25 -6.07 23.79
C LEU A 273 12.07 -4.82 24.18
N GLY A 274 11.39 -3.75 24.64
CA GLY A 274 12.01 -2.47 24.93
C GLY A 274 12.41 -1.71 23.66
N THR A 275 13.36 -0.79 23.80
CA THR A 275 13.85 0.02 22.68
C THR A 275 14.83 -0.78 21.83
N LYS A 276 14.66 -0.74 20.51
CA LYS A 276 15.53 -1.34 19.49
C LYS A 276 15.73 -0.35 18.35
N HIS A 277 16.60 -0.70 17.41
CA HIS A 277 16.86 0.08 16.21
C HIS A 277 15.98 -0.36 15.06
N SER A 278 15.46 0.59 14.32
CA SER A 278 14.95 0.50 12.97
C SER A 278 15.70 1.50 12.09
N GLY A 279 15.28 1.71 10.83
CA GLY A 279 15.95 2.68 9.97
C GLY A 279 15.27 2.86 8.62
N ASN A 280 15.44 4.05 8.07
CA ASN A 280 15.06 4.38 6.69
C ASN A 280 16.17 3.97 5.73
N VAL A 281 15.80 3.43 4.57
CA VAL A 281 16.74 3.24 3.45
C VAL A 281 16.46 4.32 2.41
N ILE A 282 17.50 5.08 2.06
CA ILE A 282 17.41 6.22 1.16
C ILE A 282 18.32 5.98 -0.04
N ALA A 283 17.82 6.32 -1.23
CA ALA A 283 18.58 6.28 -2.48
C ALA A 283 18.20 7.46 -3.36
N GLU A 284 19.03 7.77 -4.36
CA GLU A 284 18.77 8.94 -5.23
C GLU A 284 19.04 8.63 -6.70
N VAL A 285 18.23 9.22 -7.57
CA VAL A 285 18.56 9.49 -8.97
C VAL A 285 19.06 10.92 -9.04
N PRO A 286 20.37 11.17 -9.28
CA PRO A 286 20.91 12.52 -9.28
C PRO A 286 20.33 13.36 -10.42
N GLY A 287 19.86 14.57 -10.07
CA GLY A 287 19.44 15.55 -11.05
C GLY A 287 20.64 16.23 -11.73
N SER A 288 20.38 16.86 -12.88
CA SER A 288 21.38 17.67 -13.60
C SER A 288 21.56 19.06 -12.97
N ASP A 289 20.60 19.50 -12.16
CA ASP A 289 20.64 20.76 -11.42
C ASP A 289 20.72 20.48 -9.91
N PRO A 290 21.94 20.51 -9.32
CA PRO A 290 22.12 20.20 -7.90
C PRO A 290 21.55 21.29 -6.96
N ALA A 291 21.18 22.45 -7.49
CA ALA A 291 20.54 23.52 -6.71
C ALA A 291 19.02 23.37 -6.66
N ALA A 292 18.43 22.60 -7.57
CA ALA A 292 16.99 22.35 -7.59
C ALA A 292 16.56 21.45 -6.42
N SER A 293 15.46 21.80 -5.76
CA SER A 293 14.87 20.99 -4.70
C SER A 293 14.48 19.58 -5.21
N PRO A 294 14.75 18.49 -4.46
CA PRO A 294 14.43 17.15 -4.89
C PRO A 294 12.92 16.86 -4.86
N VAL A 295 12.50 15.91 -5.69
CA VAL A 295 11.22 15.23 -5.57
C VAL A 295 11.44 14.00 -4.68
N ILE A 296 10.62 13.81 -3.64
CA ILE A 296 10.67 12.64 -2.77
C ILE A 296 9.54 11.67 -3.12
N VAL A 297 9.87 10.39 -3.22
CA VAL A 297 8.93 9.28 -3.36
C VAL A 297 9.14 8.29 -2.22
N ALA A 298 8.08 7.90 -1.55
CA ALA A 298 8.12 7.07 -0.35
C ALA A 298 7.29 5.78 -0.48
N CYS A 299 7.71 4.77 0.26
CA CYS A 299 7.03 3.54 0.62
C CYS A 299 7.50 3.16 2.02
N HIS A 300 6.88 2.16 2.68
CA HIS A 300 7.47 1.60 3.89
C HIS A 300 8.05 0.20 3.69
N LEU A 301 9.10 -0.10 4.44
CA LEU A 301 9.84 -1.34 4.31
C LEU A 301 9.36 -2.44 5.25
N ASP A 302 8.92 -2.08 6.45
CA ASP A 302 8.38 -3.04 7.42
C ASP A 302 7.02 -3.58 6.99
N SER A 303 6.51 -4.59 7.67
CA SER A 303 5.19 -5.14 7.46
C SER A 303 4.67 -5.76 8.75
N TRP A 304 3.36 -5.96 8.87
CA TRP A 304 2.82 -6.85 9.87
C TRP A 304 3.28 -8.29 9.63
N ASP A 305 3.24 -9.09 10.69
CA ASP A 305 3.81 -10.44 10.80
C ASP A 305 2.84 -11.57 10.45
N LEU A 306 1.58 -11.27 10.12
CA LEU A 306 0.59 -12.30 9.78
C LEU A 306 0.75 -12.80 8.33
N GLY A 307 1.02 -11.90 7.39
CA GLY A 307 1.31 -12.17 5.99
C GLY A 307 2.78 -11.90 5.67
N THR A 308 3.10 -11.83 4.38
CA THR A 308 4.45 -11.51 3.90
C THR A 308 4.62 -10.03 3.54
N GLY A 309 3.58 -9.20 3.73
CA GLY A 309 3.63 -7.77 3.42
C GLY A 309 3.81 -7.52 1.92
N ALA A 310 3.00 -8.17 1.09
CA ALA A 310 3.11 -8.04 -0.37
C ALA A 310 2.42 -6.78 -0.88
N ILE A 311 1.17 -6.55 -0.46
CA ILE A 311 0.43 -5.34 -0.80
C ILE A 311 0.71 -4.19 0.16
N ASP A 312 1.28 -4.51 1.33
CA ASP A 312 1.49 -3.62 2.47
C ASP A 312 2.87 -3.88 3.10
N ASP A 313 4.02 -3.32 2.54
CA ASP A 313 4.06 -2.43 1.37
C ASP A 313 5.23 -2.78 0.42
N ALA A 314 5.53 -4.10 0.22
CA ALA A 314 6.57 -4.50 -0.72
C ALA A 314 6.27 -4.03 -2.15
N ALA A 315 4.97 -4.02 -2.55
CA ALA A 315 4.56 -3.56 -3.86
C ALA A 315 4.78 -2.07 -4.05
N GLY A 316 4.49 -1.23 -3.05
CA GLY A 316 4.76 0.20 -3.10
C GLY A 316 6.24 0.49 -3.25
N CYS A 317 7.10 -0.19 -2.48
CA CYS A 317 8.55 -0.10 -2.64
C CYS A 317 9.00 -0.52 -4.05
N GLY A 318 8.41 -1.57 -4.61
CA GLY A 318 8.62 -1.99 -5.99
C GLY A 318 8.21 -0.92 -6.99
N ILE A 319 7.01 -0.36 -6.86
CA ILE A 319 6.42 0.65 -7.76
C ILE A 319 7.30 1.90 -7.84
N ILE A 320 7.60 2.52 -6.69
CA ILE A 320 8.36 3.79 -6.68
C ILE A 320 9.79 3.60 -7.18
N THR A 321 10.40 2.46 -6.84
CA THR A 321 11.76 2.15 -7.27
C THR A 321 11.84 1.87 -8.77
N ALA A 322 10.90 1.09 -9.31
CA ALA A 322 10.80 0.84 -10.74
C ALA A 322 10.56 2.14 -11.52
N ALA A 323 9.64 2.99 -11.07
CA ALA A 323 9.37 4.28 -11.70
C ALA A 323 10.61 5.18 -11.73
N ALA A 324 11.31 5.33 -10.61
CA ALA A 324 12.55 6.11 -10.52
C ALA A 324 13.65 5.51 -11.42
N LYS A 325 13.77 4.17 -11.48
CA LYS A 325 14.72 3.47 -12.36
C LYS A 325 14.42 3.73 -13.84
N HIS A 326 13.16 3.74 -14.24
CA HIS A 326 12.78 4.04 -15.61
C HIS A 326 13.04 5.50 -15.99
N VAL A 327 12.79 6.45 -15.09
CA VAL A 327 13.19 7.85 -15.28
C VAL A 327 14.71 7.97 -15.46
N MET A 328 15.48 7.34 -14.57
CA MET A 328 16.96 7.31 -14.66
C MET A 328 17.44 6.70 -15.99
N SER A 329 16.79 5.66 -16.48
CA SER A 329 17.18 4.94 -17.71
C SER A 329 16.79 5.71 -18.97
N ALA A 330 15.74 6.54 -18.94
CA ALA A 330 15.32 7.40 -20.04
C ALA A 330 16.23 8.62 -20.21
N GLY A 331 16.89 9.06 -19.13
CA GLY A 331 17.81 10.20 -19.14
C GLY A 331 18.02 10.77 -17.74
N GLN A 332 18.92 11.75 -17.62
CA GLN A 332 19.13 12.44 -16.36
C GLN A 332 18.04 13.50 -16.16
N PRO A 333 17.18 13.42 -15.11
CA PRO A 333 16.18 14.43 -14.84
C PRO A 333 16.82 15.75 -14.39
N ARG A 334 16.07 16.86 -14.41
CA ARG A 334 16.56 18.13 -13.89
C ARG A 334 16.74 18.08 -12.36
N ARG A 335 15.70 17.63 -11.63
CA ARG A 335 15.71 17.52 -10.16
C ARG A 335 16.12 16.15 -9.72
N THR A 336 16.82 16.06 -8.60
CA THR A 336 17.08 14.78 -7.93
C THR A 336 15.75 14.12 -7.55
N ILE A 337 15.62 12.80 -7.81
CA ILE A 337 14.55 11.98 -7.26
C ILE A 337 15.13 11.27 -6.04
N ARG A 338 14.55 11.52 -4.87
CA ARG A 338 14.93 10.85 -3.63
C ARG A 338 13.90 9.77 -3.31
N ILE A 339 14.37 8.54 -3.22
CA ILE A 339 13.60 7.36 -2.82
C ILE A 339 13.76 7.19 -1.32
N LEU A 340 12.65 7.08 -0.60
CA LEU A 340 12.57 6.78 0.83
C LEU A 340 11.83 5.45 1.02
N TRP A 341 12.50 4.41 1.51
CA TRP A 341 11.88 3.24 2.07
C TRP A 341 11.88 3.43 3.58
N ALA A 342 10.76 3.90 4.10
CA ALA A 342 10.62 4.23 5.51
C ALA A 342 10.58 2.95 6.35
N GLY A 343 11.15 2.99 7.54
CA GLY A 343 11.07 1.90 8.50
C GLY A 343 10.01 2.20 9.57
N ALA A 344 9.40 1.14 10.10
CA ALA A 344 8.49 1.24 11.24
C ALA A 344 7.28 2.17 11.03
N GLU A 345 6.70 2.12 9.84
CA GLU A 345 5.41 2.77 9.54
C GLU A 345 4.30 2.12 10.36
N GLU A 346 4.16 0.82 10.25
CA GLU A 346 3.09 -0.05 10.78
C GLU A 346 2.84 0.11 12.29
N VAL A 347 3.87 0.47 13.01
CA VAL A 347 3.83 0.58 14.47
C VAL A 347 3.78 2.03 14.98
N GLY A 348 3.65 3.00 14.07
CA GLY A 348 3.45 4.41 14.41
C GLY A 348 4.26 5.42 13.62
N VAL A 349 4.56 5.15 12.35
CA VAL A 349 5.18 6.09 11.39
C VAL A 349 6.53 6.64 11.90
N PHE A 350 7.32 5.79 12.58
CA PHE A 350 8.60 6.25 13.18
C PHE A 350 9.60 6.68 12.13
N GLY A 351 9.66 5.99 10.98
CA GLY A 351 10.57 6.31 9.88
C GLY A 351 10.25 7.64 9.22
N GLY A 352 8.99 7.88 8.88
CA GLY A 352 8.53 9.15 8.33
C GLY A 352 8.82 10.31 9.27
N LYS A 353 8.59 10.12 10.59
CA LYS A 353 8.93 11.11 11.61
C LYS A 353 10.45 11.35 11.69
N ALA A 354 11.26 10.30 11.72
CA ALA A 354 12.72 10.42 11.77
C ALA A 354 13.26 11.14 10.52
N TYR A 355 12.69 10.85 9.35
CA TYR A 355 13.01 11.57 8.13
C TYR A 355 12.66 13.06 8.25
N PHE A 356 11.46 13.39 8.72
CA PHE A 356 11.05 14.77 8.92
C PHE A 356 11.92 15.52 9.94
N ASP A 357 12.26 14.90 11.08
CA ASP A 357 13.10 15.51 12.11
C ASP A 357 14.49 15.87 11.55
N LYS A 358 15.01 15.07 10.61
CA LYS A 358 16.34 15.26 10.00
C LYS A 358 16.32 16.14 8.76
N HIS A 359 15.36 15.93 7.85
CA HIS A 359 15.29 16.51 6.51
C HIS A 359 14.15 17.50 6.31
N GLY A 360 13.26 17.70 7.28
CA GLY A 360 12.07 18.56 7.14
C GLY A 360 12.39 20.04 6.94
N LYS A 361 13.63 20.48 7.17
CA LYS A 361 14.11 21.84 6.84
C LYS A 361 14.66 21.97 5.43
N GLU A 362 14.93 20.87 4.75
CA GLU A 362 15.32 20.86 3.36
C GLU A 362 14.10 21.25 2.49
N LYS A 363 14.34 22.00 1.43
CA LYS A 363 13.28 22.23 0.45
C LYS A 363 13.03 20.96 -0.37
N HIS A 364 11.77 20.58 -0.51
CA HIS A 364 11.33 19.51 -1.40
C HIS A 364 10.40 20.09 -2.45
N ALA A 365 10.60 19.72 -3.71
CA ALA A 365 9.77 20.20 -4.81
C ALA A 365 8.37 19.58 -4.78
N ALA A 366 8.29 18.29 -4.53
CA ALA A 366 7.05 17.54 -4.33
C ALA A 366 7.31 16.27 -3.53
N ALA A 367 6.26 15.74 -2.91
CA ALA A 367 6.28 14.49 -2.16
C ALA A 367 5.13 13.57 -2.62
N LEU A 368 5.42 12.28 -2.75
CA LEU A 368 4.48 11.22 -3.13
C LEU A 368 4.77 9.97 -2.30
N GLU A 369 3.73 9.18 -2.01
CA GLU A 369 3.86 7.90 -1.31
C GLU A 369 3.02 6.82 -1.99
N SER A 370 3.54 5.60 -2.07
CA SER A 370 2.83 4.43 -2.55
C SER A 370 2.71 3.45 -1.39
N ASP A 371 1.54 3.46 -0.75
CA ASP A 371 1.19 2.66 0.42
C ASP A 371 -0.33 2.42 0.42
N PHE A 372 -0.82 1.77 -0.65
CA PHE A 372 -2.24 1.40 -0.75
C PHE A 372 -2.44 0.21 -1.69
N GLY A 373 -1.52 -0.76 -1.65
CA GLY A 373 -1.56 -1.98 -2.43
C GLY A 373 -0.98 -1.86 -3.83
N ALA A 374 -1.47 -2.70 -4.74
CA ALA A 374 -0.97 -2.83 -6.10
C ALA A 374 -2.08 -2.89 -7.17
N ASP A 375 -3.33 -2.65 -6.79
CA ASP A 375 -4.41 -2.56 -7.74
C ASP A 375 -4.30 -1.25 -8.54
N ARG A 376 -5.04 -1.13 -9.64
CA ARG A 376 -4.85 -0.02 -10.60
C ARG A 376 -4.93 1.34 -9.95
N VAL A 377 -4.02 2.23 -10.31
CA VAL A 377 -4.23 3.66 -10.10
C VAL A 377 -5.42 4.11 -10.94
N TRP A 378 -6.41 4.72 -10.31
CA TRP A 378 -7.63 5.19 -10.96
C TRP A 378 -7.85 6.69 -10.86
N ARG A 379 -7.17 7.37 -9.91
CA ARG A 379 -7.33 8.80 -9.67
C ARG A 379 -5.99 9.45 -9.31
N VAL A 380 -5.81 10.70 -9.75
CA VAL A 380 -4.70 11.56 -9.33
C VAL A 380 -5.26 12.81 -8.64
N ASP A 381 -4.79 13.07 -7.42
CA ASP A 381 -5.12 14.24 -6.62
C ASP A 381 -3.88 15.13 -6.43
N PHE A 382 -4.09 16.44 -6.29
CA PHE A 382 -3.01 17.42 -6.23
C PHE A 382 -3.15 18.35 -5.02
N LYS A 383 -2.04 18.61 -4.35
CA LYS A 383 -1.85 19.71 -3.40
C LYS A 383 -0.62 20.50 -3.85
N LEU A 384 -0.79 21.25 -4.91
CA LEU A 384 0.27 22.01 -5.57
C LEU A 384 0.01 23.51 -5.47
N PRO A 385 1.04 24.37 -5.51
CA PRO A 385 0.86 25.83 -5.56
C PRO A 385 0.21 26.27 -6.90
N ASP A 386 -0.38 27.46 -6.92
CA ASP A 386 -1.05 27.99 -8.12
C ASP A 386 -0.10 28.11 -9.33
N SER A 387 1.20 28.34 -9.10
CA SER A 387 2.24 28.33 -10.13
C SER A 387 2.36 26.98 -10.86
N ALA A 388 2.00 25.88 -10.20
CA ALA A 388 2.09 24.52 -10.74
C ALA A 388 0.79 24.02 -11.41
N LYS A 389 -0.18 24.91 -11.70
CA LYS A 389 -1.44 24.50 -12.35
C LYS A 389 -1.19 23.81 -13.70
N THR A 390 -0.33 24.39 -14.54
CA THR A 390 0.02 23.80 -15.84
C THR A 390 0.76 22.47 -15.68
N LEU A 391 1.59 22.33 -14.64
CA LEU A 391 2.26 21.07 -14.28
C LEU A 391 1.23 19.99 -13.92
N ALA A 392 0.25 20.32 -13.08
CA ALA A 392 -0.85 19.41 -12.74
C ALA A 392 -1.67 18.99 -13.98
N ASP A 393 -1.93 19.92 -14.91
CA ASP A 393 -2.63 19.63 -16.16
C ASP A 393 -1.81 18.69 -17.05
N ARG A 394 -0.48 18.86 -17.13
CA ARG A 394 0.43 17.94 -17.85
C ARG A 394 0.43 16.54 -17.24
N ILE A 395 0.52 16.44 -15.92
CA ILE A 395 0.47 15.14 -15.22
C ILE A 395 -0.86 14.46 -15.49
N ALA A 396 -1.99 15.15 -15.28
CA ALA A 396 -3.32 14.56 -15.50
C ALA A 396 -3.50 14.08 -16.96
N ALA A 397 -3.00 14.84 -17.94
CA ALA A 397 -3.03 14.44 -19.35
C ALA A 397 -2.15 13.22 -19.63
N ALA A 398 -0.98 13.11 -18.99
CA ALA A 398 -0.05 12.01 -19.19
C ALA A 398 -0.56 10.69 -18.59
N VAL A 399 -1.31 10.74 -17.49
CA VAL A 399 -1.83 9.53 -16.82
C VAL A 399 -3.22 9.11 -17.34
N MET A 400 -3.93 9.99 -18.03
CA MET A 400 -5.27 9.71 -18.58
C MET A 400 -5.33 8.46 -19.50
N PRO A 401 -4.34 8.20 -20.39
CA PRO A 401 -4.35 6.99 -21.23
C PRO A 401 -4.33 5.67 -20.45
N PHE A 402 -3.92 5.70 -19.17
CA PHE A 402 -3.92 4.54 -18.26
C PHE A 402 -5.24 4.38 -17.50
N GLY A 403 -6.27 5.19 -17.80
CA GLY A 403 -7.55 5.15 -17.13
C GLY A 403 -7.61 5.99 -15.85
N VAL A 404 -6.61 6.82 -15.59
CA VAL A 404 -6.54 7.66 -14.39
C VAL A 404 -7.29 8.96 -14.60
N VAL A 405 -8.24 9.27 -13.70
CA VAL A 405 -9.00 10.52 -13.73
C VAL A 405 -8.40 11.55 -12.76
N ARG A 406 -8.54 12.82 -13.08
CA ARG A 406 -8.18 13.89 -12.14
C ARG A 406 -9.22 13.98 -11.02
N GLY A 407 -8.78 13.88 -9.78
CA GLY A 407 -9.61 14.05 -8.60
C GLY A 407 -9.91 15.51 -8.28
N LYS A 408 -10.74 15.71 -7.25
CA LYS A 408 -11.17 17.03 -6.77
C LYS A 408 -10.74 17.30 -5.33
N GLN A 409 -10.24 16.30 -4.63
CA GLN A 409 -9.75 16.45 -3.26
C GLN A 409 -8.28 16.88 -3.27
N PRO A 410 -7.83 17.63 -2.27
CA PRO A 410 -6.41 17.90 -2.12
C PRO A 410 -5.67 16.59 -1.79
N ALA A 411 -4.48 16.42 -2.35
CA ALA A 411 -3.57 15.35 -1.97
C ALA A 411 -3.20 15.46 -0.48
N ASN A 412 -3.10 14.33 0.21
CA ASN A 412 -2.71 14.27 1.62
C ASN A 412 -1.28 13.75 1.85
N GLY A 413 -0.74 13.06 0.86
CA GLY A 413 0.64 12.60 0.76
C GLY A 413 0.92 11.21 1.31
N GLY A 414 0.05 10.63 2.14
CA GLY A 414 0.30 9.34 2.80
C GLY A 414 0.80 9.48 4.24
N ALA A 415 1.24 8.38 4.84
CA ALA A 415 1.62 8.30 6.24
C ALA A 415 3.04 8.85 6.48
N ASP A 416 4.04 8.32 5.75
CA ASP A 416 5.45 8.61 6.00
C ASP A 416 5.89 10.01 5.56
N ILE A 417 5.27 10.57 4.53
CA ILE A 417 5.55 11.94 4.09
C ILE A 417 4.53 12.96 4.61
N GLY A 418 3.54 12.53 5.38
CA GLY A 418 2.46 13.38 5.89
C GLY A 418 2.96 14.59 6.67
N ALA A 419 4.05 14.46 7.45
CA ALA A 419 4.66 15.57 8.17
C ALA A 419 5.27 16.62 7.21
N LEU A 420 5.87 16.22 6.10
CA LEU A 420 6.36 17.12 5.05
C LEU A 420 5.21 17.90 4.41
N VAL A 421 4.12 17.20 4.07
CA VAL A 421 2.93 17.81 3.44
C VAL A 421 2.21 18.78 4.39
N GLN A 422 2.19 18.48 5.69
CA GLN A 422 1.69 19.38 6.73
C GLN A 422 2.58 20.61 6.89
N ALA A 423 3.88 20.47 6.72
CA ALA A 423 4.84 21.58 6.72
C ALA A 423 4.81 22.43 5.42
N GLY A 424 3.97 22.07 4.45
CA GLY A 424 3.74 22.85 3.23
C GLY A 424 4.46 22.33 1.99
N VAL A 425 5.08 21.15 2.03
CA VAL A 425 5.63 20.52 0.82
C VAL A 425 4.48 20.16 -0.14
N PRO A 426 4.59 20.51 -1.42
CA PRO A 426 3.61 20.12 -2.43
C PRO A 426 3.46 18.60 -2.53
N ALA A 427 2.24 18.10 -2.80
CA ALA A 427 1.98 16.66 -2.87
C ALA A 427 1.16 16.27 -4.10
N VAL A 428 1.38 15.05 -4.57
CA VAL A 428 0.57 14.36 -5.58
C VAL A 428 0.23 12.97 -5.06
N ASP A 429 -1.06 12.64 -5.01
CA ASP A 429 -1.51 11.30 -4.66
C ASP A 429 -1.96 10.55 -5.92
N LEU A 430 -1.41 9.37 -6.12
CA LEU A 430 -1.79 8.44 -7.17
C LEU A 430 -2.61 7.32 -6.53
N ALA A 431 -3.93 7.55 -6.40
CA ALA A 431 -4.83 6.67 -5.67
C ALA A 431 -5.04 5.33 -6.38
N GLN A 432 -4.60 4.24 -5.78
CA GLN A 432 -4.89 2.87 -6.20
C GLN A 432 -6.33 2.50 -5.85
N ASP A 433 -6.88 1.47 -6.52
CA ASP A 433 -8.21 0.95 -6.26
C ASP A 433 -8.25 0.17 -4.95
N GLY A 434 -8.87 0.73 -3.92
CA GLY A 434 -8.97 0.15 -2.59
C GLY A 434 -10.11 -0.83 -2.39
N THR A 435 -10.87 -1.18 -3.44
CA THR A 435 -12.10 -1.98 -3.30
C THR A 435 -11.85 -3.32 -2.59
N ARG A 436 -10.71 -3.95 -2.82
CA ARG A 436 -10.31 -5.20 -2.18
C ARG A 436 -9.08 -5.07 -1.25
N TYR A 437 -8.48 -3.88 -1.12
CA TYR A 437 -7.30 -3.67 -0.29
C TYR A 437 -7.54 -4.15 1.15
N PHE A 438 -8.67 -3.76 1.73
CA PHE A 438 -9.03 -4.15 3.10
C PHE A 438 -9.58 -5.59 3.23
N ASP A 439 -9.62 -6.37 2.16
CA ASP A 439 -9.78 -7.83 2.26
C ASP A 439 -8.47 -8.51 2.69
N LEU A 440 -7.33 -7.88 2.40
CA LEU A 440 -5.98 -8.45 2.52
C LEU A 440 -5.12 -7.75 3.57
N HIS A 441 -5.27 -6.44 3.70
CA HIS A 441 -4.50 -5.55 4.55
C HIS A 441 -4.42 -6.06 6.00
N HIS A 442 -3.21 -6.23 6.52
CA HIS A 442 -2.90 -6.71 7.87
C HIS A 442 -3.41 -8.14 8.18
N THR A 443 -3.52 -8.99 7.18
CA THR A 443 -3.99 -10.38 7.33
C THR A 443 -2.95 -11.40 6.89
N PRO A 444 -3.16 -12.71 7.21
CA PRO A 444 -2.33 -13.78 6.65
C PRO A 444 -2.39 -13.89 5.12
N ASP A 445 -3.38 -13.28 4.46
CA ASP A 445 -3.56 -13.29 3.01
C ASP A 445 -2.82 -12.14 2.29
N ASP A 446 -2.07 -11.30 3.01
CA ASP A 446 -1.17 -10.34 2.39
C ASP A 446 0.07 -11.04 1.85
N THR A 447 -0.07 -11.64 0.66
CA THR A 447 0.91 -12.52 0.01
C THR A 447 1.03 -12.21 -1.47
N LEU A 448 2.17 -12.59 -2.09
CA LEU A 448 2.51 -12.27 -3.47
C LEU A 448 1.45 -12.72 -4.50
N ASP A 449 0.79 -13.85 -4.25
CA ASP A 449 -0.26 -14.40 -5.13
C ASP A 449 -1.53 -13.52 -5.23
N LYS A 450 -1.67 -12.52 -4.39
CA LYS A 450 -2.76 -11.55 -4.44
C LYS A 450 -2.50 -10.37 -5.38
N ILE A 451 -1.27 -10.22 -5.85
CA ILE A 451 -0.89 -9.12 -6.74
C ILE A 451 -1.12 -9.54 -8.20
N ASP A 452 -1.86 -8.71 -8.94
CA ASP A 452 -1.99 -8.84 -10.39
C ASP A 452 -0.81 -8.14 -11.08
N PRO A 453 0.06 -8.89 -11.79
CA PRO A 453 1.22 -8.28 -12.46
C PRO A 453 0.86 -7.23 -13.51
N ALA A 454 -0.32 -7.29 -14.11
CA ALA A 454 -0.73 -6.28 -15.09
C ALA A 454 -1.16 -4.98 -14.43
N GLN A 455 -1.79 -5.06 -13.26
CA GLN A 455 -2.15 -3.88 -12.48
C GLN A 455 -0.89 -3.25 -11.85
N LEU A 456 0.03 -4.06 -11.36
CA LEU A 456 1.33 -3.57 -10.85
C LEU A 456 2.10 -2.80 -11.94
N ARG A 457 2.17 -3.32 -13.18
CA ARG A 457 2.78 -2.59 -14.31
C ARG A 457 2.07 -1.29 -14.64
N GLN A 458 0.73 -1.25 -14.55
CA GLN A 458 -0.01 0.00 -14.74
C GLN A 458 0.36 1.04 -13.68
N ASN A 459 0.53 0.63 -12.41
CA ASN A 459 1.05 1.51 -11.36
C ASN A 459 2.41 2.08 -11.76
N VAL A 460 3.38 1.22 -12.13
CA VAL A 460 4.72 1.68 -12.53
C VAL A 460 4.66 2.68 -13.69
N ALA A 461 3.82 2.43 -14.70
CA ALA A 461 3.68 3.36 -15.83
C ALA A 461 3.11 4.73 -15.42
N VAL A 462 2.09 4.74 -14.56
CA VAL A 462 1.49 5.98 -14.03
C VAL A 462 2.48 6.75 -13.16
N TRP A 463 3.21 6.05 -12.28
CA TRP A 463 4.24 6.63 -11.44
C TRP A 463 5.42 7.18 -12.26
N ALA A 464 5.90 6.45 -13.27
CA ALA A 464 6.98 6.89 -14.15
C ALA A 464 6.60 8.14 -14.95
N ALA A 465 5.36 8.19 -15.48
CA ALA A 465 4.83 9.36 -16.18
C ALA A 465 4.78 10.59 -15.27
N THR A 466 4.25 10.43 -14.07
CA THR A 466 4.14 11.51 -13.07
C THR A 466 5.52 11.99 -12.63
N LEU A 467 6.40 11.06 -12.30
CA LEU A 467 7.72 11.34 -11.75
C LEU A 467 8.63 12.01 -12.78
N ALA A 468 8.58 11.60 -14.06
CA ALA A 468 9.34 12.27 -15.14
C ALA A 468 8.94 13.73 -15.27
N ILE A 469 7.63 14.05 -15.21
CA ILE A 469 7.13 15.42 -15.31
C ILE A 469 7.54 16.26 -14.08
N LEU A 470 7.42 15.70 -12.88
CA LEU A 470 7.80 16.38 -11.63
C LEU A 470 9.30 16.64 -11.58
N ALA A 471 10.11 15.65 -11.95
CA ALA A 471 11.57 15.76 -11.89
C ALA A 471 12.15 16.74 -12.93
N ASP A 472 11.42 17.04 -14.01
CA ASP A 472 11.80 18.04 -15.01
C ASP A 472 11.13 19.41 -14.80
N SER A 473 10.34 19.58 -13.73
CA SER A 473 9.67 20.85 -13.44
C SER A 473 10.66 22.00 -13.19
N SER A 474 10.28 23.20 -13.62
CA SER A 474 11.05 24.44 -13.39
C SER A 474 10.88 24.97 -11.96
N ASP A 475 11.79 25.86 -11.51
CA ASP A 475 11.66 26.55 -10.22
C ASP A 475 10.51 27.57 -10.19
N GLY A 476 9.99 27.94 -11.37
CA GLY A 476 8.77 28.74 -11.47
C GLY A 476 7.49 27.95 -11.24
N GLU A 477 7.54 26.62 -11.38
CA GLU A 477 6.40 25.72 -11.15
C GLU A 477 6.41 25.16 -9.71
N LEU A 478 7.55 24.64 -9.25
CA LEU A 478 7.72 24.05 -7.91
C LEU A 478 8.94 24.67 -7.21
N PRO A 479 8.93 24.73 -5.86
CA PRO A 479 10.01 25.33 -5.07
C PRO A 479 11.36 24.64 -5.24
#